data_03efed66b9d48de94a24bf3762dba276
#
_entry.id   03efed66b9d48de94a24bf3762dba276
#
_cell.length_a   1.000
_cell.length_b   1.000
_cell.length_c   1.000
_cell.angle_alpha   90.00
_cell.angle_beta   90.00
_cell.angle_gamma   90.00
#
_symmetry.space_group_name_H-M   'P 1'
#
loop_
_entity.id
_entity.type
_entity.pdbx_description
1 polymer ?
#
loop_
_entity_poly.entity_id
_entity_poly.type
_entity_poly.pdbx_seq_one_letter_code
_entity_poly.pdbx_strand_id
1 'polypeptide(L)' 'MNSYIATFHTHFSAQCTARAMMKAGINAKMAPVPRSLSTDCGTCVRYEAATPLSELMHADYDAIYAVRDGSYRELQKNEE' A
#
# COMPACT_ATOMS: atom_id res chain seq x y z
N MET A 1 8.26 13.11 -6.07
CA MET A 1 7.66 12.10 -5.22
C MET A 1 7.43 10.81 -5.95
N ASN A 2 7.46 9.72 -5.25
CA ASN A 2 7.25 8.41 -5.83
C ASN A 2 5.84 7.93 -5.56
N SER A 3 5.32 7.07 -6.44
CA SER A 3 4.00 6.46 -6.27
C SER A 3 4.17 5.03 -5.78
N TYR A 4 3.35 4.65 -4.82
CA TYR A 4 3.41 3.32 -4.22
C TYR A 4 2.04 2.71 -4.10
N ILE A 5 2.02 1.38 -4.01
CA ILE A 5 0.83 0.61 -3.69
C ILE A 5 1.19 -0.35 -2.57
N ALA A 6 0.38 -0.35 -1.51
CA ALA A 6 0.52 -1.33 -0.44
C ALA A 6 -0.67 -2.28 -0.50
N THR A 7 -0.40 -3.57 -0.41
CA THR A 7 -1.45 -4.59 -0.41
C THR A 7 -1.61 -5.17 0.99
N PHE A 8 -2.79 -5.68 1.26
CA PHE A 8 -3.18 -6.09 2.61
C PHE A 8 -3.94 -7.41 2.59
N HIS A 9 -3.97 -8.07 3.75
CA HIS A 9 -4.72 -9.32 3.89
C HIS A 9 -6.19 -9.08 4.21
N THR A 10 -6.52 -7.92 4.77
CA THR A 10 -7.91 -7.58 5.10
C THR A 10 -8.22 -6.15 4.70
N HIS A 11 -9.49 -5.90 4.47
CA HIS A 11 -9.98 -4.55 4.18
C HIS A 11 -9.72 -3.61 5.36
N PHE A 12 -9.86 -4.14 6.57
CA PHE A 12 -9.63 -3.36 7.79
C PHE A 12 -8.21 -2.83 7.88
N SER A 13 -7.23 -3.68 7.57
CA SER A 13 -5.83 -3.29 7.58
C SER A 13 -5.54 -2.16 6.59
N ALA A 14 -6.13 -2.27 5.39
CA ALA A 14 -5.99 -1.23 4.37
C ALA A 14 -6.58 0.09 4.89
N GLN A 15 -7.74 0.02 5.52
CA GLN A 15 -8.40 1.20 6.05
C GLN A 15 -7.58 1.88 7.14
N CYS A 16 -7.01 1.10 8.05
CA CYS A 16 -6.15 1.63 9.12
C CYS A 16 -4.93 2.33 8.55
N THR A 17 -4.29 1.73 7.55
CA THR A 17 -3.11 2.31 6.94
C THR A 17 -3.45 3.59 6.19
N ALA A 18 -4.54 3.59 5.43
CA ALA A 18 -4.95 4.81 4.72
C ALA A 18 -5.20 5.96 5.69
N ARG A 19 -5.84 5.66 6.83
CA ARG A 19 -6.10 6.68 7.85
C ARG A 19 -4.81 7.21 8.47
N ALA A 20 -3.87 6.32 8.77
CA ALA A 20 -2.59 6.72 9.35
C ALA A 20 -1.84 7.64 8.41
N MET A 21 -1.86 7.33 7.11
CA MET A 21 -1.21 8.15 6.11
C MET A 21 -1.86 9.51 5.96
N MET A 22 -3.19 9.55 5.93
CA MET A 22 -3.91 10.83 5.84
C MET A 22 -3.63 11.71 7.05
N LYS A 23 -3.54 11.12 8.23
CA LYS A 23 -3.17 11.86 9.43
C LYS A 23 -1.76 12.44 9.34
N ALA A 24 -0.87 11.75 8.65
CA ALA A 24 0.51 12.20 8.46
C ALA A 24 0.65 13.20 7.31
N GLY A 25 -0.46 13.57 6.66
CA GLY A 25 -0.42 14.51 5.54
C GLY A 25 -0.05 13.86 4.23
N ILE A 26 -0.12 12.55 4.12
CA ILE A 26 0.22 11.80 2.91
C ILE A 26 -1.02 11.69 2.03
N ASN A 27 -0.82 11.90 0.72
CA ASN A 27 -1.90 11.72 -0.25
C ASN A 27 -2.10 10.22 -0.48
N ALA A 28 -3.11 9.66 0.17
CA ALA A 28 -3.38 8.22 0.14
C ALA A 28 -4.85 7.95 -0.07
N LYS A 29 -5.16 6.86 -0.77
CA LYS A 29 -6.54 6.43 -0.94
C LYS A 29 -6.62 4.92 -1.13
N MET A 30 -7.73 4.34 -0.73
CA MET A 30 -8.01 2.94 -0.96
C MET A 30 -8.48 2.74 -2.40
N ALA A 31 -8.14 1.60 -2.98
CA ALA A 31 -8.48 1.31 -4.38
C ALA A 31 -8.49 -0.20 -4.59
N PRO A 32 -9.11 -0.68 -5.69
CA PRO A 32 -9.02 -2.09 -6.05
C PRO A 32 -7.58 -2.46 -6.38
N VAL A 33 -7.19 -3.68 -6.07
CA VAL A 33 -5.86 -4.17 -6.39
C VAL A 33 -5.74 -4.37 -7.91
N PRO A 34 -4.64 -3.90 -8.54
CA PRO A 34 -4.43 -4.13 -9.97
C PRO A 34 -4.39 -5.62 -10.29
N ARG A 35 -4.79 -5.95 -11.53
CA ARG A 35 -4.84 -7.35 -11.97
C ARG A 35 -3.53 -8.09 -11.84
N SER A 36 -2.43 -7.40 -12.09
CA SER A 36 -1.11 -8.01 -12.05
C SER A 36 -0.65 -8.34 -10.63
N LEU A 37 -1.34 -7.81 -9.64
CA LEU A 37 -1.07 -8.11 -8.24
C LEU A 37 -2.24 -8.90 -7.69
N SER A 38 -1.98 -9.86 -6.82
CA SER A 38 -3.06 -10.64 -6.25
C SER A 38 -2.95 -10.57 -4.72
N THR A 39 -4.10 -10.38 -4.08
CA THR A 39 -4.17 -10.29 -2.62
C THR A 39 -5.44 -10.95 -2.12
N ASP A 40 -5.47 -11.22 -0.82
CA ASP A 40 -6.61 -11.88 -0.20
C ASP A 40 -7.86 -11.02 -0.17
N CYS A 41 -7.72 -9.72 0.02
CA CYS A 41 -8.89 -8.87 0.22
C CYS A 41 -9.27 -8.04 -0.99
N GLY A 42 -8.44 -8.01 -2.02
CA GLY A 42 -8.74 -7.25 -3.23
C GLY A 42 -8.67 -5.74 -3.08
N THR A 43 -8.19 -5.23 -1.94
CA THR A 43 -8.10 -3.81 -1.68
C THR A 43 -6.67 -3.42 -1.40
N CYS A 44 -6.24 -2.29 -1.95
CA CYS A 44 -4.91 -1.76 -1.69
C CYS A 44 -5.02 -0.30 -1.29
N VAL A 45 -3.88 0.26 -0.83
CA VAL A 45 -3.76 1.70 -0.58
C VAL A 45 -2.75 2.25 -1.58
N ARG A 46 -3.18 3.24 -2.35
CA ARG A 46 -2.30 3.97 -3.26
C ARG A 46 -1.87 5.24 -2.57
N TYR A 47 -0.58 5.54 -2.61
CA TYR A 47 -0.09 6.74 -1.96
C TYR A 47 1.15 7.29 -2.65
N GLU A 48 1.45 8.55 -2.38
CA GLU A 48 2.62 9.23 -2.94
C GLU A 48 3.45 9.77 -1.79
N ALA A 49 4.74 9.50 -1.84
CA ALA A 49 5.67 9.92 -0.78
C ALA A 49 7.10 9.84 -1.26
N ALA A 50 8.02 10.38 -0.49
CA ALA A 50 9.44 10.31 -0.81
C ALA A 50 9.99 8.91 -0.53
N THR A 51 9.40 8.19 0.42
CA THR A 51 9.82 6.84 0.80
C THR A 51 8.61 5.93 0.91
N PRO A 52 8.79 4.62 0.95
CA PRO A 52 7.66 3.69 1.05
C PRO A 52 6.85 3.79 2.34
N LEU A 53 7.36 4.44 3.37
CA LEU A 53 6.65 4.67 4.63
C LEU A 53 6.19 3.38 5.31
N SER A 54 7.06 2.36 5.32
CA SER A 54 6.71 1.08 5.93
C SER A 54 6.33 1.22 7.40
N GLU A 55 6.80 2.26 8.07
CA GLU A 55 6.49 2.49 9.48
C GLU A 55 5.03 2.87 9.71
N LEU A 56 4.31 3.28 8.67
CA LEU A 56 2.90 3.63 8.79
C LEU A 56 1.97 2.47 8.45
N MET A 57 2.52 1.34 8.02
CA MET A 57 1.72 0.19 7.63
C MET A 57 1.12 -0.51 8.83
N HIS A 58 -0.13 -0.96 8.68
CA HIS A 58 -0.73 -1.84 9.66
C HIS A 58 0.08 -3.14 9.72
N ALA A 59 0.16 -3.76 10.89
CA ALA A 59 0.96 -4.98 11.07
C ALA A 59 0.56 -6.11 10.10
N ASP A 60 -0.67 -6.07 9.59
CA ASP A 60 -1.21 -7.09 8.70
C ASP A 60 -1.02 -6.74 7.22
N TYR A 61 -0.10 -5.83 6.87
CA TYR A 61 0.12 -5.53 5.47
C TYR A 61 0.80 -6.73 4.78
N ASP A 62 0.56 -6.85 3.48
CA ASP A 62 1.13 -7.94 2.69
C ASP A 62 2.44 -7.52 2.02
N ALA A 63 2.40 -6.48 1.22
CA ALA A 63 3.58 -6.04 0.48
C ALA A 63 3.45 -4.59 0.07
N ILE A 64 4.59 -3.98 -0.28
CA ILE A 64 4.65 -2.62 -0.79
C ILE A 64 5.32 -2.67 -2.15
N TYR A 65 4.71 -2.01 -3.13
CA TYR A 65 5.21 -1.95 -4.50
C TYR A 65 5.47 -0.53 -4.93
N ALA A 66 6.52 -0.32 -5.71
CA ALA A 66 6.73 0.95 -6.39
C ALA A 66 5.99 0.90 -7.72
N VAL A 67 5.35 2.01 -8.09
CA VAL A 67 4.62 2.12 -9.35
C VAL A 67 5.44 2.99 -10.29
N ARG A 68 5.77 2.45 -11.47
CA ARG A 68 6.54 3.19 -12.46
C ARG A 68 6.12 2.75 -13.86
N ASP A 69 5.66 3.72 -14.67
CA ASP A 69 5.31 3.47 -16.07
C ASP A 69 4.35 2.29 -16.24
N GLY A 70 3.37 2.19 -15.34
CA GLY A 70 2.38 1.12 -15.41
C GLY A 70 2.87 -0.23 -14.90
N SER A 71 4.08 -0.28 -14.37
CA SER A 71 4.64 -1.50 -13.80
C SER A 71 4.70 -1.40 -12.29
N TYR A 72 4.71 -2.57 -11.65
CA TYR A 72 4.76 -2.67 -10.19
C TYR A 72 5.98 -3.48 -9.79
N ARG A 73 6.80 -2.90 -8.93
CA ARG A 73 8.01 -3.56 -8.45
C ARG A 73 7.90 -3.76 -6.95
N GLU A 74 7.97 -5.01 -6.50
CA GLU A 74 7.91 -5.29 -5.07
C GLU A 74 9.16 -4.75 -4.38
N LEU A 75 8.93 -3.90 -3.39
CA LEU A 75 10.02 -3.31 -2.60
C LEU A 75 10.18 -4.03 -1.27
N GLN A 76 9.09 -4.46 -0.69
CA GLN A 76 9.10 -5.01 0.65
C GLN A 76 7.92 -5.94 0.82
N LYS A 77 8.16 -7.09 1.42
CA LYS A 77 7.11 -8.03 1.74
C LYS A 77 7.11 -8.25 3.25
N ASN A 78 5.91 -8.31 3.82
CA ASN A 78 5.78 -8.57 5.25
C ASN A 78 6.06 -10.05 5.51
N GLU A 79 7.12 -10.34 6.22
CA GLU A 79 7.60 -11.70 6.46
C GLU A 79 7.10 -12.30 7.75
N GLU A 80 6.16 -11.71 8.40
CA GLU A 80 5.64 -12.17 9.66
C GLU A 80 5.07 -13.55 9.64
#